data_159ee80c7e296ad96c7a3b6938318b2f
#
_entry.id   159ee80c7e296ad96c7a3b6938318b2f
#
_cell.length_a   1.000
_cell.length_b   1.000
_cell.length_c   1.000
_cell.angle_alpha   90.00
_cell.angle_beta   90.00
_cell.angle_gamma   90.00
#
_symmetry.space_group_name_H-M   'P 1'
#
loop_
_entity.id
_entity.type
_entity.pdbx_description
1 polymer ?
#
loop_
_entity_poly.entity_id
_entity_poly.type
_entity_poly.pdbx_seq_one_letter_code
_entity_poly.pdbx_strand_id
1 'polypeptide(L)'
;MAFDFGITNTDVVINNKSKNQFFTFPTEKIDKNFISKILSSIEVDLNEIKNIAVTGGKSNDLDDEYMSIPITKINEVDAIGKGVKELYKTGENPFVAISAGTGTACIYHADGKFNYLGGISIGGGTLQGLSKHLINNTNNEDIEELAITGNRKELDYLIGDIANEIGSLNSEITASNFAKAKNLDSLSSNDVAASITNMIGEVIGTVAYLNAMLCGENKVYFLGRVSLNSNIKAAIEDRLKLANITGIFEDNREYANVLGALVYLKDKIT
;
A
#
# COMPACT_ATOMS: atom_id res chain seq x y z
N MET A 1 15.52 1.59 15.95
CA MET A 1 14.31 0.78 15.68
C MET A 1 13.18 1.69 15.23
N ALA A 2 12.27 1.19 14.38
CA ALA A 2 11.07 1.95 14.03
C ALA A 2 9.83 1.04 13.95
N PHE A 3 8.64 1.65 14.18
CA PHE A 3 7.32 1.04 14.07
C PHE A 3 6.45 1.86 13.13
N ASP A 4 5.73 1.20 12.25
CA ASP A 4 4.60 1.76 11.50
C ASP A 4 3.31 1.10 11.98
N PHE A 5 2.48 1.85 12.69
CA PHE A 5 1.22 1.38 13.24
C PHE A 5 0.09 1.56 12.21
N GLY A 6 0.02 0.65 11.26
CA GLY A 6 -1.11 0.60 10.33
C GLY A 6 -2.40 0.13 11.00
N ILE A 7 -3.53 0.31 10.30
CA ILE A 7 -4.86 -0.10 10.81
C ILE A 7 -4.94 -1.62 10.96
N THR A 8 -4.41 -2.37 10.00
CA THR A 8 -4.48 -3.85 9.96
C THR A 8 -3.21 -4.49 10.47
N ASN A 9 -2.06 -3.97 10.08
CA ASN A 9 -0.74 -4.52 10.42
C ASN A 9 0.14 -3.44 11.02
N THR A 10 0.94 -3.84 12.01
CA THR A 10 2.05 -3.06 12.54
C THR A 10 3.36 -3.63 12.01
N ASP A 11 4.11 -2.80 11.32
CA ASP A 11 5.42 -3.16 10.80
C ASP A 11 6.53 -2.64 11.69
N VAL A 12 7.56 -3.44 11.85
CA VAL A 12 8.72 -3.10 12.68
C VAL A 12 10.00 -3.30 11.88
N VAL A 13 10.91 -2.36 11.99
CA VAL A 13 12.27 -2.51 11.48
C VAL A 13 13.30 -2.31 12.57
N ILE A 14 14.23 -3.26 12.65
CA ILE A 14 15.41 -3.17 13.50
C ILE A 14 16.61 -2.98 12.60
N ASN A 15 17.39 -1.94 12.88
CA ASN A 15 18.67 -1.73 12.21
C ASN A 15 19.80 -2.18 13.12
N ASN A 16 20.44 -3.30 12.78
CA ASN A 16 21.60 -3.80 13.48
C ASN A 16 22.85 -3.59 12.61
N LYS A 17 23.62 -2.55 12.96
CA LYS A 17 24.93 -2.12 12.40
C LYS A 17 25.02 -2.00 10.87
N SER A 18 24.45 -2.91 10.09
CA SER A 18 24.53 -2.88 8.62
C SER A 18 23.34 -3.53 7.91
N LYS A 19 22.42 -4.15 8.65
CA LYS A 19 21.29 -4.89 8.07
C LYS A 19 19.99 -4.51 8.75
N ASN A 20 18.96 -4.25 7.94
CA ASN A 20 17.60 -4.09 8.41
C ASN A 20 16.93 -5.46 8.49
N GLN A 21 16.23 -5.69 9.61
CA GLN A 21 15.35 -6.84 9.81
C GLN A 21 13.94 -6.31 9.93
N PHE A 22 13.01 -6.90 9.17
CA PHE A 22 11.61 -6.49 9.11
C PHE A 22 10.73 -7.55 9.75
N PHE A 23 9.71 -7.10 10.47
CA PHE A 23 8.70 -7.93 11.12
C PHE A 23 7.33 -7.32 10.91
N THR A 24 6.29 -8.17 10.87
CA THR A 24 4.89 -7.75 10.74
C THR A 24 4.05 -8.44 11.80
N PHE A 25 3.19 -7.67 12.44
CA PHE A 25 2.25 -8.13 13.46
C PHE A 25 0.84 -7.64 13.15
N PRO A 26 -0.22 -8.41 13.43
CA PRO A 26 -1.56 -7.86 13.45
C PRO A 26 -1.63 -6.67 14.42
N THR A 27 -2.23 -5.56 13.99
CA THR A 27 -2.36 -4.39 14.86
C THR A 27 -3.38 -4.65 15.96
N GLU A 28 -2.97 -4.41 17.19
CA GLU A 28 -3.82 -4.38 18.39
C GLU A 28 -3.99 -2.93 18.85
N LYS A 29 -4.54 -2.74 20.06
CA LYS A 29 -4.59 -1.42 20.68
C LYS A 29 -3.17 -0.86 20.85
N ILE A 30 -2.91 0.30 20.26
CA ILE A 30 -1.60 0.95 20.27
C ILE A 30 -1.37 1.54 21.65
N ASP A 31 -0.60 0.84 22.48
CA ASP A 31 -0.16 1.25 23.81
C ASP A 31 1.17 0.58 24.21
N LYS A 32 1.66 0.86 25.39
CA LYS A 32 2.92 0.29 25.91
C LYS A 32 2.89 -1.23 25.97
N ASN A 33 1.74 -1.85 26.23
CA ASN A 33 1.62 -3.30 26.34
C ASN A 33 1.82 -3.95 24.97
N PHE A 34 1.25 -3.34 23.92
CA PHE A 34 1.43 -3.84 22.55
C PHE A 34 2.90 -3.74 22.10
N ILE A 35 3.57 -2.62 22.40
CA ILE A 35 5.01 -2.50 22.14
C ILE A 35 5.79 -3.58 22.91
N SER A 36 5.48 -3.80 24.20
CA SER A 36 6.12 -4.85 25.00
C SER A 36 5.94 -6.24 24.41
N LYS A 37 4.72 -6.56 23.95
CA LYS A 37 4.38 -7.84 23.32
C LYS A 37 5.21 -8.07 22.05
N ILE A 38 5.31 -7.06 21.18
CA ILE A 38 6.13 -7.11 19.97
C ILE A 38 7.60 -7.32 20.32
N LEU A 39 8.15 -6.50 21.20
CA LEU A 39 9.56 -6.57 21.58
C LEU A 39 9.94 -7.91 22.20
N SER A 40 9.05 -8.50 23.00
CA SER A 40 9.27 -9.84 23.58
C SER A 40 9.26 -10.94 22.52
N SER A 41 8.44 -10.78 21.46
CA SER A 41 8.33 -11.80 20.39
C SER A 41 9.49 -11.80 19.40
N ILE A 42 10.22 -10.69 19.30
CA ILE A 42 11.37 -10.55 18.39
C ILE A 42 12.73 -10.67 19.10
N GLU A 43 12.72 -11.01 20.39
CA GLU A 43 13.89 -11.27 21.22
C GLU A 43 14.97 -10.15 21.16
N VAL A 44 14.53 -8.88 21.22
CA VAL A 44 15.42 -7.71 21.15
C VAL A 44 15.99 -7.37 22.51
N ASP A 45 17.32 -7.19 22.60
CA ASP A 45 17.94 -6.58 23.78
C ASP A 45 17.64 -5.06 23.80
N LEU A 46 16.80 -4.63 24.76
CA LEU A 46 16.42 -3.23 24.91
C LEU A 46 17.61 -2.33 25.20
N ASN A 47 18.72 -2.84 25.78
CA ASN A 47 19.92 -2.05 26.04
C ASN A 47 20.64 -1.61 24.76
N GLU A 48 20.40 -2.30 23.64
CA GLU A 48 20.95 -1.92 22.34
C GLU A 48 20.11 -0.88 21.61
N ILE A 49 18.86 -0.63 22.05
CA ILE A 49 17.94 0.31 21.43
C ILE A 49 18.14 1.70 22.04
N LYS A 50 18.69 2.64 21.26
CA LYS A 50 18.92 4.02 21.70
C LYS A 50 17.71 4.94 21.49
N ASN A 51 16.94 4.69 20.42
CA ASN A 51 15.79 5.48 20.04
C ASN A 51 14.76 4.63 19.30
N ILE A 52 13.50 4.96 19.45
CA ILE A 52 12.37 4.36 18.74
C ILE A 52 11.72 5.43 17.88
N ALA A 53 11.58 5.18 16.58
CA ALA A 53 10.73 5.97 15.71
C ALA A 53 9.34 5.35 15.63
N VAL A 54 8.29 6.16 15.61
CA VAL A 54 6.92 5.68 15.42
C VAL A 54 6.19 6.53 14.37
N THR A 55 5.42 5.85 13.52
CA THR A 55 4.56 6.48 12.51
C THR A 55 3.24 5.72 12.38
N GLY A 56 2.32 6.25 11.56
CA GLY A 56 1.03 5.63 11.28
C GLY A 56 0.00 5.85 12.40
N GLY A 57 -1.24 5.57 12.11
CA GLY A 57 -2.41 5.51 12.95
C GLY A 57 -2.42 6.44 14.17
N LYS A 58 -2.62 5.85 15.35
CA LYS A 58 -2.64 6.53 16.64
C LYS A 58 -1.26 6.59 17.34
N SER A 59 -0.18 6.55 16.57
CA SER A 59 1.19 6.64 17.14
C SER A 59 1.43 7.91 17.97
N ASN A 60 0.70 8.98 17.66
CA ASN A 60 0.75 10.23 18.44
C ASN A 60 0.20 10.10 19.86
N ASP A 61 -0.63 9.10 20.14
CA ASP A 61 -1.20 8.85 21.48
C ASP A 61 -0.20 8.14 22.42
N LEU A 62 0.91 7.63 21.89
CA LEU A 62 1.99 7.04 22.69
C LEU A 62 2.71 8.13 23.51
N ASP A 63 3.24 7.73 24.65
CA ASP A 63 4.14 8.59 25.43
C ASP A 63 5.42 8.92 24.64
N ASP A 64 6.18 9.91 25.11
CA ASP A 64 7.42 10.33 24.45
C ASP A 64 8.62 9.42 24.77
N GLU A 65 8.40 8.40 25.62
CA GLU A 65 9.39 7.39 25.96
C GLU A 65 8.77 6.02 26.24
N TYR A 66 9.56 4.97 26.01
CA TYR A 66 9.28 3.59 26.39
C TYR A 66 10.46 3.02 27.16
N MET A 67 10.27 2.69 28.46
CA MET A 67 11.34 2.18 29.35
C MET A 67 12.62 3.03 29.29
N SER A 68 12.47 4.36 29.38
CA SER A 68 13.55 5.36 29.25
C SER A 68 14.21 5.44 27.87
N ILE A 69 13.67 4.76 26.85
CA ILE A 69 14.11 4.90 25.47
C ILE A 69 13.25 5.98 24.80
N PRO A 70 13.84 7.06 24.27
CA PRO A 70 13.09 8.14 23.62
C PRO A 70 12.30 7.65 22.41
N ILE A 71 11.05 8.11 22.29
CA ILE A 71 10.18 7.89 21.13
C ILE A 71 10.13 9.16 20.28
N THR A 72 10.44 9.02 19.00
CA THR A 72 10.26 10.08 18.00
C THR A 72 9.05 9.78 17.14
N LYS A 73 8.03 10.64 17.23
CA LYS A 73 6.81 10.57 16.43
C LYS A 73 7.05 11.22 15.07
N ILE A 74 6.73 10.51 14.01
CA ILE A 74 7.00 10.92 12.62
C ILE A 74 5.69 10.98 11.86
N ASN A 75 5.50 12.07 11.13
CA ASN A 75 4.34 12.23 10.25
C ASN A 75 4.36 11.14 9.17
N GLU A 76 3.19 10.58 8.87
CA GLU A 76 3.05 9.49 7.90
C GLU A 76 3.50 9.90 6.50
N VAL A 77 3.24 11.14 6.08
CA VAL A 77 3.67 11.68 4.76
C VAL A 77 5.19 11.71 4.67
N ASP A 78 5.87 12.13 5.74
CA ASP A 78 7.35 12.13 5.81
C ASP A 78 7.90 10.69 5.80
N ALA A 79 7.26 9.78 6.53
CA ALA A 79 7.64 8.37 6.54
C ALA A 79 7.50 7.73 5.16
N ILE A 80 6.38 7.93 4.46
CA ILE A 80 6.18 7.48 3.08
C ILE A 80 7.27 8.05 2.18
N GLY A 81 7.47 9.38 2.20
CA GLY A 81 8.43 10.06 1.34
C GLY A 81 9.87 9.62 1.54
N LYS A 82 10.33 9.52 2.79
CA LYS A 82 11.66 8.99 3.13
C LYS A 82 11.79 7.52 2.76
N GLY A 83 10.73 6.74 2.90
CA GLY A 83 10.67 5.34 2.48
C GLY A 83 10.88 5.16 0.99
N VAL A 84 10.22 6.00 0.17
CA VAL A 84 10.45 6.02 -1.29
C VAL A 84 11.89 6.37 -1.60
N LYS A 85 12.41 7.46 -1.03
CA LYS A 85 13.81 7.89 -1.27
C LYS A 85 14.81 6.79 -0.94
N GLU A 86 14.61 6.10 0.18
CA GLU A 86 15.52 5.03 0.61
C GLU A 86 15.37 3.77 -0.24
N LEU A 87 14.13 3.31 -0.49
CA LEU A 87 13.90 2.05 -1.19
C LEU A 87 14.23 2.15 -2.68
N TYR A 88 13.79 3.23 -3.33
CA TYR A 88 13.90 3.42 -4.78
C TYR A 88 15.10 4.27 -5.21
N LYS A 89 15.89 4.76 -4.23
CA LYS A 89 17.09 5.57 -4.47
C LYS A 89 16.83 6.80 -5.39
N THR A 90 15.69 7.45 -5.19
CA THR A 90 15.28 8.60 -6.03
C THR A 90 16.13 9.85 -5.83
N GLY A 91 16.88 9.93 -4.73
CA GLY A 91 17.62 11.13 -4.36
C GLY A 91 16.68 12.32 -4.09
N GLU A 92 17.03 13.51 -4.63
CA GLU A 92 16.21 14.71 -4.51
C GLU A 92 15.30 14.95 -5.74
N ASN A 93 15.26 14.03 -6.70
CA ASN A 93 14.38 14.14 -7.85
C ASN A 93 12.90 14.19 -7.43
N PRO A 94 12.07 14.98 -8.12
CA PRO A 94 10.63 14.94 -7.91
C PRO A 94 10.06 13.55 -8.19
N PHE A 95 9.00 13.18 -7.46
CA PHE A 95 8.29 11.91 -7.70
C PHE A 95 6.87 11.92 -7.13
N VAL A 96 6.01 11.14 -7.75
CA VAL A 96 4.70 10.74 -7.21
C VAL A 96 4.82 9.35 -6.62
N ALA A 97 4.26 9.15 -5.42
CA ALA A 97 4.20 7.84 -4.79
C ALA A 97 2.80 7.52 -4.27
N ILE A 98 2.46 6.23 -4.35
CA ILE A 98 1.19 5.66 -3.92
C ILE A 98 1.48 4.63 -2.82
N SER A 99 1.02 4.91 -1.61
CA SER A 99 1.08 3.96 -0.49
C SER A 99 -0.27 3.26 -0.36
N ALA A 100 -0.35 2.02 -0.86
CA ALA A 100 -1.57 1.21 -0.88
C ALA A 100 -1.55 0.19 0.27
N GLY A 101 -2.12 0.61 1.41
CA GLY A 101 -2.32 -0.19 2.63
C GLY A 101 -3.79 -0.56 2.81
N THR A 102 -4.36 -0.38 4.01
CA THR A 102 -5.81 -0.57 4.28
C THR A 102 -6.66 0.35 3.41
N GLY A 103 -6.26 1.63 3.28
CA GLY A 103 -6.65 2.58 2.25
C GLY A 103 -5.44 2.92 1.39
N THR A 104 -5.54 3.97 0.57
CA THR A 104 -4.46 4.39 -0.33
C THR A 104 -4.19 5.87 -0.17
N ALA A 105 -2.94 6.23 0.07
CA ALA A 105 -2.45 7.61 0.15
C ALA A 105 -1.61 7.96 -1.08
N CYS A 106 -1.71 9.21 -1.56
CA CYS A 106 -0.92 9.74 -2.66
C CYS A 106 -0.05 10.89 -2.14
N ILE A 107 1.23 10.85 -2.42
CA ILE A 107 2.17 11.92 -2.07
C ILE A 107 2.97 12.39 -3.28
N TYR A 108 3.42 13.63 -3.21
CA TYR A 108 4.33 14.22 -4.17
C TYR A 108 5.55 14.80 -3.47
N HIS A 109 6.73 14.45 -3.94
CA HIS A 109 8.00 15.06 -3.53
C HIS A 109 8.47 16.06 -4.59
N ALA A 110 8.70 17.28 -4.17
CA ALA A 110 9.38 18.30 -4.94
C ALA A 110 9.97 19.36 -3.99
N ASP A 111 11.05 20.03 -4.41
CA ASP A 111 11.70 21.11 -3.66
C ASP A 111 12.03 20.73 -2.21
N GLY A 112 12.45 19.49 -2.00
CA GLY A 112 12.83 18.96 -0.69
C GLY A 112 11.66 18.73 0.29
N LYS A 113 10.39 18.81 -0.18
CA LYS A 113 9.18 18.65 0.63
C LYS A 113 8.33 17.50 0.16
N PHE A 114 7.69 16.83 1.11
CA PHE A 114 6.67 15.83 0.83
C PHE A 114 5.29 16.45 1.01
N ASN A 115 4.47 16.40 -0.03
CA ASN A 115 3.13 16.96 -0.05
C ASN A 115 2.10 15.84 -0.17
N TYR A 116 1.09 15.86 0.70
CA TYR A 116 -0.04 14.95 0.60
C TYR A 116 -0.97 15.44 -0.50
N LEU A 117 -1.13 14.65 -1.58
CA LEU A 117 -2.02 14.98 -2.70
C LEU A 117 -3.47 14.54 -2.45
N GLY A 118 -3.71 13.80 -1.38
CA GLY A 118 -4.98 13.18 -1.09
C GLY A 118 -4.87 11.66 -1.01
N GLY A 119 -6.00 11.00 -0.90
CA GLY A 119 -6.08 9.54 -0.85
C GLY A 119 -7.46 9.05 -1.24
N ILE A 120 -7.59 7.74 -1.35
CA ILE A 120 -8.86 7.07 -1.56
C ILE A 120 -9.10 6.01 -0.49
N SER A 121 -10.35 5.82 -0.13
CA SER A 121 -10.76 4.80 0.85
C SER A 121 -10.84 3.40 0.23
N ILE A 122 -10.08 3.15 -0.84
CA ILE A 122 -9.98 1.86 -1.53
C ILE A 122 -8.56 1.31 -1.29
N GLY A 123 -8.49 0.05 -0.87
CA GLY A 123 -7.25 -0.64 -0.59
C GLY A 123 -7.48 -2.03 -0.02
N GLY A 124 -6.57 -2.52 0.81
CA GLY A 124 -6.64 -3.84 1.43
C GLY A 124 -7.86 -4.04 2.33
N GLY A 125 -8.32 -2.99 3.03
CA GLY A 125 -9.55 -3.05 3.81
C GLY A 125 -10.78 -3.29 2.92
N THR A 126 -10.83 -2.65 1.75
CA THR A 126 -11.89 -2.86 0.76
C THR A 126 -11.83 -4.27 0.19
N LEU A 127 -10.62 -4.74 -0.15
CA LEU A 127 -10.41 -6.12 -0.63
C LEU A 127 -10.98 -7.14 0.35
N GLN A 128 -10.55 -7.09 1.61
CA GLN A 128 -10.99 -8.03 2.64
C GLN A 128 -12.48 -7.91 2.95
N GLY A 129 -13.01 -6.67 3.03
CA GLY A 129 -14.42 -6.43 3.32
C GLY A 129 -15.35 -6.97 2.24
N LEU A 130 -15.07 -6.69 0.97
CA LEU A 130 -15.86 -7.20 -0.15
C LEU A 130 -15.73 -8.71 -0.30
N SER A 131 -14.51 -9.25 -0.19
CA SER A 131 -14.29 -10.69 -0.24
C SER A 131 -14.97 -11.43 0.91
N LYS A 132 -14.99 -10.85 2.12
CA LYS A 132 -15.77 -11.41 3.23
C LYS A 132 -17.26 -11.52 2.92
N HIS A 133 -17.83 -10.45 2.35
CA HIS A 133 -19.26 -10.42 2.07
C HIS A 133 -19.68 -11.25 0.85
N LEU A 134 -18.87 -11.28 -0.20
CA LEU A 134 -19.24 -11.90 -1.48
C LEU A 134 -18.81 -13.36 -1.58
N ILE A 135 -17.68 -13.74 -0.99
CA ILE A 135 -17.12 -15.11 -1.11
C ILE A 135 -16.74 -15.71 0.25
N ASN A 136 -17.10 -15.05 1.36
CA ASN A 136 -16.83 -15.47 2.76
C ASN A 136 -15.33 -15.77 3.02
N ASN A 137 -14.41 -15.06 2.40
CA ASN A 137 -12.97 -15.19 2.58
C ASN A 137 -12.33 -13.84 2.93
N THR A 138 -11.33 -13.84 3.83
CA THR A 138 -10.54 -12.65 4.22
C THR A 138 -9.03 -12.89 4.12
N ASN A 139 -8.60 -14.10 3.76
CA ASN A 139 -7.20 -14.42 3.57
C ASN A 139 -6.73 -13.85 2.23
N ASN A 140 -5.73 -13.00 2.24
CA ASN A 140 -5.24 -12.34 1.02
C ASN A 140 -4.60 -13.31 0.02
N GLU A 141 -3.93 -14.34 0.50
CA GLU A 141 -3.30 -15.37 -0.33
C GLU A 141 -4.36 -16.20 -1.05
N ASP A 142 -5.39 -16.68 -0.32
CA ASP A 142 -6.51 -17.41 -0.91
C ASP A 142 -7.27 -16.56 -1.93
N ILE A 143 -7.50 -15.26 -1.62
CA ILE A 143 -8.18 -14.34 -2.55
C ILE A 143 -7.36 -14.17 -3.83
N GLU A 144 -6.03 -14.08 -3.73
CA GLU A 144 -5.15 -14.00 -4.89
C GLU A 144 -5.19 -15.27 -5.72
N GLU A 145 -5.11 -16.45 -5.09
CA GLU A 145 -5.21 -17.74 -5.78
C GLU A 145 -6.54 -17.92 -6.53
N LEU A 146 -7.65 -17.56 -5.87
CA LEU A 146 -8.97 -17.54 -6.52
C LEU A 146 -8.99 -16.59 -7.71
N ALA A 147 -8.44 -15.38 -7.55
CA ALA A 147 -8.44 -14.37 -8.60
C ALA A 147 -7.59 -14.77 -9.83
N ILE A 148 -6.46 -15.45 -9.61
CA ILE A 148 -5.60 -15.96 -10.70
C ILE A 148 -6.35 -16.96 -11.60
N THR A 149 -7.22 -17.78 -11.01
CA THR A 149 -7.99 -18.79 -11.72
C THR A 149 -9.37 -18.31 -12.17
N GLY A 150 -9.78 -17.12 -11.75
CA GLY A 150 -11.07 -16.51 -12.09
C GLY A 150 -11.06 -15.77 -13.43
N ASN A 151 -12.26 -15.58 -13.97
CA ASN A 151 -12.50 -14.81 -15.19
C ASN A 151 -13.40 -13.61 -14.90
N ARG A 152 -12.81 -12.43 -14.68
CA ARG A 152 -13.57 -11.21 -14.41
C ARG A 152 -14.57 -10.82 -15.50
N LYS A 153 -14.36 -11.28 -16.75
CA LYS A 153 -15.23 -10.99 -17.90
C LYS A 153 -16.64 -11.58 -17.75
N GLU A 154 -16.79 -12.57 -16.87
CA GLU A 154 -18.11 -13.11 -16.52
C GLU A 154 -18.96 -12.10 -15.72
N LEU A 155 -18.33 -11.21 -14.96
CA LEU A 155 -18.99 -10.26 -14.07
C LEU A 155 -18.88 -8.82 -14.55
N ASP A 156 -17.81 -8.44 -15.23
CA ASP A 156 -17.52 -7.09 -15.68
C ASP A 156 -17.98 -6.88 -17.14
N TYR A 157 -18.55 -5.70 -17.45
CA TYR A 157 -18.60 -5.25 -18.84
C TYR A 157 -17.28 -4.63 -19.25
N LEU A 158 -16.78 -5.04 -20.41
CA LEU A 158 -15.60 -4.47 -21.02
C LEU A 158 -16.02 -3.45 -22.12
N ILE A 159 -15.07 -2.61 -22.53
CA ILE A 159 -15.31 -1.69 -23.65
C ILE A 159 -15.73 -2.45 -24.89
N GLY A 160 -15.09 -3.58 -25.21
CA GLY A 160 -15.44 -4.43 -26.36
C GLY A 160 -16.83 -5.08 -26.28
N ASP A 161 -17.46 -5.16 -25.10
CA ASP A 161 -18.82 -5.68 -24.93
C ASP A 161 -19.88 -4.62 -25.30
N ILE A 162 -19.55 -3.33 -25.24
CA ILE A 162 -20.53 -2.24 -25.34
C ILE A 162 -20.31 -1.30 -26.53
N ALA A 163 -19.12 -1.33 -27.12
CA ALA A 163 -18.77 -0.47 -28.26
C ALA A 163 -17.82 -1.15 -29.22
N ASN A 164 -18.01 -0.90 -30.51
CA ASN A 164 -17.11 -1.44 -31.54
C ASN A 164 -15.75 -0.72 -31.52
N GLU A 165 -15.75 0.59 -31.31
CA GLU A 165 -14.54 1.42 -31.18
C GLU A 165 -14.83 2.64 -30.27
N ILE A 166 -13.92 2.92 -29.32
CA ILE A 166 -13.92 4.16 -28.55
C ILE A 166 -12.51 4.75 -28.62
N GLY A 167 -12.23 5.51 -29.69
CA GLY A 167 -10.91 6.09 -29.91
C GLY A 167 -9.80 5.04 -29.92
N SER A 168 -8.74 5.24 -29.15
CA SER A 168 -7.62 4.31 -29.00
C SER A 168 -7.76 3.35 -27.81
N LEU A 169 -8.93 3.27 -27.16
CA LEU A 169 -9.13 2.42 -26.01
C LEU A 169 -9.15 0.95 -26.42
N ASN A 170 -8.37 0.13 -25.67
CA ASN A 170 -8.35 -1.31 -25.82
C ASN A 170 -9.71 -1.90 -25.40
N SER A 171 -10.22 -2.86 -26.16
CA SER A 171 -11.46 -3.60 -25.90
C SER A 171 -11.48 -4.31 -24.54
N GLU A 172 -10.31 -4.66 -23.99
CA GLU A 172 -10.14 -5.34 -22.70
C GLU A 172 -10.28 -4.43 -21.48
N ILE A 173 -10.38 -3.10 -21.67
CA ILE A 173 -10.58 -2.16 -20.56
C ILE A 173 -11.98 -2.35 -19.97
N THR A 174 -12.07 -2.35 -18.65
CA THR A 174 -13.35 -2.43 -17.94
C THR A 174 -14.15 -1.17 -18.16
N ALA A 175 -15.37 -1.33 -18.66
CA ALA A 175 -16.36 -0.27 -18.76
C ALA A 175 -17.18 -0.16 -17.47
N SER A 176 -17.50 -1.29 -16.83
CA SER A 176 -18.25 -1.31 -15.58
C SER A 176 -18.00 -2.60 -14.81
N ASN A 177 -17.39 -2.47 -13.62
CA ASN A 177 -17.13 -3.61 -12.74
C ASN A 177 -18.46 -4.18 -12.22
N PHE A 178 -18.57 -5.50 -12.12
CA PHE A 178 -19.72 -6.26 -11.59
C PHE A 178 -21.06 -6.02 -12.31
N ALA A 179 -21.11 -5.29 -13.40
CA ALA A 179 -22.40 -4.90 -14.00
C ALA A 179 -23.17 -6.07 -14.65
N LYS A 180 -22.49 -7.18 -15.00
CA LYS A 180 -23.13 -8.42 -15.47
C LYS A 180 -23.71 -9.25 -14.31
N ALA A 181 -23.17 -9.11 -13.10
CA ALA A 181 -23.53 -9.94 -11.94
C ALA A 181 -25.03 -9.92 -11.60
N LYS A 182 -25.70 -8.79 -11.84
CA LYS A 182 -27.16 -8.65 -11.61
C LYS A 182 -28.05 -9.61 -12.42
N ASN A 183 -27.50 -10.20 -13.47
CA ASN A 183 -28.24 -11.09 -14.38
C ASN A 183 -27.87 -12.57 -14.18
N LEU A 184 -27.06 -12.89 -13.17
CA LEU A 184 -26.57 -14.23 -12.90
C LEU A 184 -27.26 -14.80 -11.67
N ASP A 185 -27.70 -16.06 -11.75
CA ASP A 185 -28.34 -16.77 -10.63
C ASP A 185 -27.34 -17.17 -9.54
N SER A 186 -26.08 -17.37 -9.91
CA SER A 186 -24.98 -17.70 -8.99
C SER A 186 -23.67 -17.09 -9.48
N LEU A 187 -22.78 -16.80 -8.54
CA LEU A 187 -21.47 -16.22 -8.81
C LEU A 187 -20.37 -17.22 -8.43
N SER A 188 -19.39 -17.40 -9.31
CA SER A 188 -18.17 -18.15 -9.01
C SER A 188 -17.30 -17.32 -8.05
N SER A 189 -16.81 -17.94 -6.96
CA SER A 189 -15.88 -17.26 -6.04
C SER A 189 -14.61 -16.79 -6.73
N ASN A 190 -14.13 -17.55 -7.72
CA ASN A 190 -12.94 -17.22 -8.50
C ASN A 190 -13.18 -15.96 -9.34
N ASP A 191 -14.32 -15.88 -10.05
CA ASP A 191 -14.65 -14.73 -10.89
C ASP A 191 -14.90 -13.48 -10.06
N VAL A 192 -15.54 -13.65 -8.90
CA VAL A 192 -15.74 -12.55 -7.93
C VAL A 192 -14.40 -12.03 -7.43
N ALA A 193 -13.47 -12.92 -7.03
CA ALA A 193 -12.14 -12.53 -6.57
C ALA A 193 -11.36 -11.81 -7.69
N ALA A 194 -11.45 -12.29 -8.94
CA ALA A 194 -10.84 -11.65 -10.10
C ALA A 194 -11.41 -10.25 -10.36
N SER A 195 -12.74 -10.08 -10.29
CA SER A 195 -13.39 -8.77 -10.44
C SER A 195 -13.04 -7.80 -9.31
N ILE A 196 -13.02 -8.25 -8.04
CA ILE A 196 -12.67 -7.38 -6.90
C ILE A 196 -11.22 -6.90 -7.02
N THR A 197 -10.27 -7.81 -7.26
CA THR A 197 -8.85 -7.45 -7.37
C THR A 197 -8.59 -6.52 -8.56
N ASN A 198 -9.21 -6.79 -9.70
CA ASN A 198 -9.14 -5.92 -10.87
C ASN A 198 -9.70 -4.53 -10.57
N MET A 199 -10.90 -4.44 -9.99
CA MET A 199 -11.54 -3.15 -9.64
C MET A 199 -10.63 -2.31 -8.73
N ILE A 200 -10.07 -2.92 -7.68
CA ILE A 200 -9.18 -2.21 -6.75
C ILE A 200 -7.94 -1.70 -7.48
N GLY A 201 -7.33 -2.55 -8.30
CA GLY A 201 -6.16 -2.16 -9.11
C GLY A 201 -6.46 -1.03 -10.09
N GLU A 202 -7.60 -1.10 -10.78
CA GLU A 202 -8.03 -0.06 -11.71
C GLU A 202 -8.26 1.28 -11.03
N VAL A 203 -8.91 1.30 -9.85
CA VAL A 203 -9.14 2.55 -9.10
C VAL A 203 -7.82 3.15 -8.63
N ILE A 204 -6.93 2.33 -8.04
CA ILE A 204 -5.60 2.77 -7.61
C ILE A 204 -4.78 3.27 -8.79
N GLY A 205 -4.73 2.51 -9.90
CA GLY A 205 -4.01 2.87 -11.11
C GLY A 205 -4.52 4.16 -11.74
N THR A 206 -5.84 4.36 -11.77
CA THR A 206 -6.47 5.59 -12.29
C THR A 206 -6.07 6.81 -11.45
N VAL A 207 -6.16 6.71 -10.13
CA VAL A 207 -5.72 7.80 -9.24
C VAL A 207 -4.22 8.04 -9.37
N ALA A 208 -3.43 6.99 -9.51
CA ALA A 208 -1.98 7.10 -9.69
C ALA A 208 -1.62 7.88 -10.96
N TYR A 209 -2.17 7.53 -12.12
CA TYR A 209 -1.83 8.23 -13.35
C TYR A 209 -2.35 9.67 -13.37
N LEU A 210 -3.54 9.94 -12.81
CA LEU A 210 -4.06 11.31 -12.73
C LEU A 210 -3.17 12.21 -11.87
N ASN A 211 -2.68 11.71 -10.73
CA ASN A 211 -1.73 12.46 -9.90
C ASN A 211 -0.38 12.66 -10.60
N ALA A 212 0.12 11.64 -11.30
CA ALA A 212 1.37 11.77 -12.06
C ALA A 212 1.25 12.83 -13.18
N MET A 213 0.15 12.80 -13.93
CA MET A 213 -0.12 13.83 -14.96
C MET A 213 -0.24 15.23 -14.35
N LEU A 214 -0.91 15.37 -13.21
CA LEU A 214 -1.06 16.64 -12.50
C LEU A 214 0.31 17.22 -12.07
N CYS A 215 1.22 16.33 -11.63
CA CYS A 215 2.56 16.70 -11.18
C CYS A 215 3.61 16.77 -12.32
N GLY A 216 3.25 16.42 -13.55
CA GLY A 216 4.17 16.39 -14.68
C GLY A 216 5.16 15.21 -14.64
N GLU A 217 4.83 14.14 -13.90
CA GLU A 217 5.67 12.96 -13.73
C GLU A 217 5.27 11.84 -14.69
N ASN A 218 6.25 11.05 -15.16
CA ASN A 218 6.02 9.89 -16.01
C ASN A 218 6.27 8.55 -15.32
N LYS A 219 6.54 8.59 -14.01
CA LYS A 219 6.76 7.44 -13.15
C LYS A 219 5.99 7.59 -11.84
N VAL A 220 5.48 6.49 -11.32
CA VAL A 220 4.84 6.41 -10.02
C VAL A 220 5.45 5.27 -9.21
N TYR A 221 5.82 5.56 -7.97
CA TYR A 221 6.42 4.59 -7.04
C TYR A 221 5.35 4.01 -6.13
N PHE A 222 5.25 2.69 -6.09
CA PHE A 222 4.22 1.99 -5.32
C PHE A 222 4.77 1.38 -4.05
N LEU A 223 4.07 1.59 -2.93
CA LEU A 223 4.36 1.06 -1.61
C LEU A 223 3.12 0.35 -1.07
N GLY A 224 3.33 -0.42 -0.02
CA GLY A 224 2.23 -1.10 0.70
C GLY A 224 1.86 -2.45 0.13
N ARG A 225 1.21 -3.27 0.98
CA ARG A 225 0.92 -4.68 0.73
C ARG A 225 -0.05 -4.93 -0.40
N VAL A 226 -1.00 -4.02 -0.65
CA VAL A 226 -1.99 -4.19 -1.72
C VAL A 226 -1.33 -4.37 -3.08
N SER A 227 -0.22 -3.67 -3.31
CA SER A 227 0.54 -3.76 -4.56
C SER A 227 1.36 -5.06 -4.71
N LEU A 228 1.42 -5.91 -3.66
CA LEU A 228 2.04 -7.25 -3.76
C LEU A 228 1.15 -8.23 -4.51
N ASN A 229 -0.18 -8.09 -4.39
CA ASN A 229 -1.12 -8.93 -5.12
C ASN A 229 -0.93 -8.77 -6.64
N SER A 230 -0.67 -9.88 -7.33
CA SER A 230 -0.29 -9.89 -8.75
C SER A 230 -1.41 -9.37 -9.67
N ASN A 231 -2.68 -9.69 -9.37
CA ASN A 231 -3.82 -9.22 -10.15
C ASN A 231 -4.05 -7.72 -9.97
N ILE A 232 -3.94 -7.23 -8.72
CA ILE A 232 -4.06 -5.80 -8.44
C ILE A 232 -2.93 -5.03 -9.12
N LYS A 233 -1.68 -5.53 -9.03
CA LYS A 233 -0.52 -4.92 -9.71
C LYS A 233 -0.73 -4.86 -11.22
N ALA A 234 -1.17 -5.96 -11.85
CA ALA A 234 -1.43 -6.00 -13.29
C ALA A 234 -2.49 -4.97 -13.70
N ALA A 235 -3.60 -4.87 -12.95
CA ALA A 235 -4.64 -3.89 -13.22
C ALA A 235 -4.16 -2.43 -13.04
N ILE A 236 -3.29 -2.18 -12.05
CA ILE A 236 -2.62 -0.87 -11.90
C ILE A 236 -1.78 -0.56 -13.14
N GLU A 237 -0.89 -1.49 -13.55
CA GLU A 237 0.00 -1.30 -14.70
C GLU A 237 -0.78 -1.06 -16.00
N ASP A 238 -1.90 -1.77 -16.20
CA ASP A 238 -2.76 -1.55 -17.38
C ASP A 238 -3.39 -0.16 -17.38
N ARG A 239 -3.81 0.35 -16.24
CA ARG A 239 -4.31 1.74 -16.15
C ARG A 239 -3.23 2.78 -16.39
N LEU A 240 -2.03 2.58 -15.86
CA LEU A 240 -0.90 3.49 -16.08
C LEU A 240 -0.50 3.58 -17.55
N LYS A 241 -0.55 2.46 -18.28
CA LYS A 241 -0.25 2.40 -19.72
C LYS A 241 -1.14 3.35 -20.55
N LEU A 242 -2.40 3.58 -20.13
CA LEU A 242 -3.30 4.50 -20.84
C LEU A 242 -2.78 5.94 -20.89
N ALA A 243 -1.96 6.34 -19.93
CA ALA A 243 -1.37 7.65 -19.85
C ALA A 243 0.15 7.64 -20.17
N ASN A 244 0.70 6.52 -20.65
CA ASN A 244 2.13 6.32 -20.88
C ASN A 244 2.98 6.57 -19.61
N ILE A 245 2.45 6.16 -18.45
CA ILE A 245 3.12 6.28 -17.15
C ILE A 245 3.63 4.90 -16.74
N THR A 246 4.80 4.88 -16.11
CA THR A 246 5.45 3.64 -15.63
C THR A 246 5.26 3.51 -14.13
N GLY A 247 4.70 2.37 -13.68
CA GLY A 247 4.69 1.97 -12.27
C GLY A 247 6.03 1.33 -11.87
N ILE A 248 6.58 1.72 -10.74
CA ILE A 248 7.82 1.16 -10.19
C ILE A 248 7.48 0.41 -8.90
N PHE A 249 7.88 -0.87 -8.83
CA PHE A 249 7.53 -1.80 -7.76
C PHE A 249 8.77 -2.57 -7.32
N GLU A 250 9.43 -2.10 -6.27
CA GLU A 250 10.60 -2.77 -5.70
C GLU A 250 10.20 -3.83 -4.67
N ASP A 251 11.10 -4.75 -4.38
CA ASP A 251 10.96 -5.70 -3.28
C ASP A 251 10.98 -4.96 -1.92
N ASN A 252 10.31 -5.53 -0.92
CA ASN A 252 10.15 -4.94 0.41
C ASN A 252 9.37 -3.61 0.45
N ARG A 253 8.63 -3.27 -0.61
CA ARG A 253 7.80 -2.06 -0.67
C ARG A 253 6.69 -2.02 0.38
N GLU A 254 6.31 -3.17 0.92
CA GLU A 254 5.39 -3.28 2.06
C GLU A 254 5.95 -2.68 3.34
N TYR A 255 7.27 -2.61 3.47
CA TYR A 255 7.98 -2.05 4.63
C TYR A 255 8.48 -0.63 4.41
N ALA A 256 8.16 -0.01 3.27
CA ALA A 256 8.72 1.29 2.92
C ALA A 256 8.39 2.39 3.95
N ASN A 257 7.18 2.40 4.52
CA ASN A 257 6.80 3.40 5.51
C ASN A 257 7.63 3.27 6.80
N VAL A 258 7.76 2.06 7.34
CA VAL A 258 8.56 1.83 8.55
C VAL A 258 10.05 2.07 8.30
N LEU A 259 10.53 1.76 7.10
CA LEU A 259 11.90 2.08 6.67
C LEU A 259 12.11 3.59 6.62
N GLY A 260 11.15 4.33 6.06
CA GLY A 260 11.18 5.78 6.01
C GLY A 260 11.18 6.43 7.39
N ALA A 261 10.41 5.90 8.34
CA ALA A 261 10.45 6.33 9.73
C ALA A 261 11.84 6.12 10.37
N LEU A 262 12.47 4.97 10.08
CA LEU A 262 13.83 4.70 10.55
C LEU A 262 14.85 5.67 9.95
N VAL A 263 14.75 5.97 8.65
CA VAL A 263 15.64 6.93 7.95
C VAL A 263 15.46 8.32 8.53
N TYR A 264 14.22 8.77 8.70
CA TYR A 264 13.93 10.07 9.32
C TYR A 264 14.58 10.21 10.70
N LEU A 265 14.48 9.17 11.54
CA LEU A 265 15.10 9.14 12.85
C LEU A 265 16.63 9.29 12.76
N LYS A 266 17.28 8.58 11.82
CA LYS A 266 18.73 8.67 11.61
C LYS A 266 19.16 10.08 11.21
N ASP A 267 18.46 10.70 10.25
CA ASP A 267 18.75 12.05 9.80
C ASP A 267 18.62 13.10 10.91
N LYS A 268 17.73 12.87 11.90
CA LYS A 268 17.51 13.78 13.02
C LYS A 268 18.58 13.67 14.12
N ILE A 269 19.27 12.54 14.20
CA ILE A 269 20.27 12.25 15.25
C ILE A 269 21.70 12.56 14.76
N THR A 270 21.92 12.58 13.46
CA THR A 270 23.19 12.93 12.81
C THR A 270 23.33 14.43 12.73
#